data_89b9968a2e9d0de2b966e33bb6375114
#
_entry.id   89b9968a2e9d0de2b966e33bb6375114
#
_cell.length_a   1.000
_cell.length_b   1.000
_cell.length_c   1.000
_cell.angle_alpha   90.00
_cell.angle_beta   90.00
_cell.angle_gamma   90.00
#
_symmetry.space_group_name_H-M   'P 1'
#
loop_
_entity.id
_entity.type
_entity.pdbx_description
1 polymer ?
#
loop_
_entity_poly.entity_id
_entity_poly.type
_entity_poly.pdbx_seq_one_letter_code
_entity_poly.pdbx_strand_id
1 'polypeptide(L)'
;MSESSALAEVFAAYPWIKTVLVLAAVVLAAWIANWLTKRVLVHGLRQVLRYVPLAREQPEEPNGFGVVSRLANIVPALVVWHGIAAVPGLPEAAVVVVRNVSTAFVIVTAALALSAFLSLVNALYQRRPDAARRPIKGYLQVVKIAL
;
A
#
# COMPACT_ATOMS: atom_id res chain seq x y z
N MET A 1 -21.63 28.14 -29.42
CA MET A 1 -20.90 26.85 -29.55
C MET A 1 -20.32 26.55 -28.19
N SER A 2 -20.80 25.49 -27.55
CA SER A 2 -20.39 25.16 -26.19
C SER A 2 -19.01 24.51 -26.22
N GLU A 3 -18.15 24.81 -25.22
CA GLU A 3 -16.80 24.20 -25.05
C GLU A 3 -16.84 22.65 -25.09
N SER A 4 -17.98 22.08 -24.72
CA SER A 4 -18.22 20.63 -24.79
C SER A 4 -18.21 20.06 -26.19
N SER A 5 -18.63 20.84 -27.23
CA SER A 5 -18.61 20.40 -28.62
C SER A 5 -17.19 20.38 -29.21
N ALA A 6 -16.39 21.39 -28.87
CA ALA A 6 -14.98 21.44 -29.31
C ALA A 6 -14.13 20.30 -28.68
N LEU A 7 -14.35 19.98 -27.43
CA LEU A 7 -13.68 18.83 -26.77
C LEU A 7 -14.10 17.49 -27.40
N ALA A 8 -15.39 17.34 -27.73
CA ALA A 8 -15.89 16.13 -28.39
C ALA A 8 -15.28 15.93 -29.79
N GLU A 9 -15.08 16.99 -30.57
CA GLU A 9 -14.42 16.95 -31.88
C GLU A 9 -12.93 16.57 -31.78
N VAL A 10 -12.21 17.13 -30.81
CA VAL A 10 -10.79 16.78 -30.53
C VAL A 10 -10.66 15.31 -30.12
N PHE A 11 -11.56 14.81 -29.30
CA PHE A 11 -11.54 13.39 -28.87
C PHE A 11 -11.95 12.43 -29.99
N ALA A 12 -12.76 12.88 -30.95
CA ALA A 12 -13.11 12.10 -32.15
C ALA A 12 -11.95 12.06 -33.16
N ALA A 13 -11.23 13.16 -33.30
CA ALA A 13 -10.08 13.25 -34.21
C ALA A 13 -8.83 12.49 -33.70
N TYR A 14 -8.65 12.42 -32.37
CA TYR A 14 -7.46 11.81 -31.74
C TYR A 14 -7.84 10.87 -30.61
N PRO A 15 -8.26 9.63 -30.89
CA PRO A 15 -8.71 8.67 -29.86
C PRO A 15 -7.62 8.32 -28.84
N TRP A 16 -6.35 8.40 -29.19
CA TRP A 16 -5.23 8.19 -28.28
C TRP A 16 -5.13 9.23 -27.16
N ILE A 17 -5.67 10.45 -27.35
CA ILE A 17 -5.70 11.49 -26.33
C ILE A 17 -6.55 11.04 -25.13
N LYS A 18 -7.70 10.39 -25.38
CA LYS A 18 -8.53 9.81 -24.34
C LYS A 18 -7.75 8.80 -23.49
N THR A 19 -7.04 7.90 -24.14
CA THR A 19 -6.24 6.86 -23.49
C THR A 19 -5.16 7.47 -22.59
N VAL A 20 -4.41 8.46 -23.12
CA VAL A 20 -3.36 9.16 -22.36
C VAL A 20 -3.94 9.92 -21.18
N LEU A 21 -5.07 10.60 -21.37
CA LEU A 21 -5.69 11.41 -20.31
C LEU A 21 -6.20 10.53 -19.16
N VAL A 22 -6.87 9.40 -19.48
CA VAL A 22 -7.35 8.47 -18.46
C VAL A 22 -6.18 7.77 -17.77
N LEU A 23 -5.13 7.40 -18.50
CA LEU A 23 -3.91 6.83 -17.91
C LEU A 23 -3.25 7.83 -16.95
N ALA A 24 -3.10 9.08 -17.34
CA ALA A 24 -2.58 10.15 -16.51
C ALA A 24 -3.44 10.34 -15.24
N ALA A 25 -4.76 10.30 -15.38
CA ALA A 25 -5.69 10.38 -14.25
C ALA A 25 -5.52 9.21 -13.27
N VAL A 26 -5.34 7.97 -13.76
CA VAL A 26 -5.09 6.78 -12.94
C VAL A 26 -3.76 6.91 -12.17
N VAL A 27 -2.70 7.35 -12.85
CA VAL A 27 -1.39 7.59 -12.20
C VAL A 27 -1.48 8.68 -11.15
N LEU A 28 -2.16 9.77 -11.44
CA LEU A 28 -2.38 10.87 -10.50
C LEU A 28 -3.20 10.41 -9.29
N ALA A 29 -4.27 9.65 -9.52
CA ALA A 29 -5.09 9.07 -8.45
C ALA A 29 -4.28 8.12 -7.57
N ALA A 30 -3.43 7.28 -8.14
CA ALA A 30 -2.54 6.40 -7.40
C ALA A 30 -1.51 7.18 -6.58
N TRP A 31 -0.97 8.28 -7.12
CA TRP A 31 -0.04 9.15 -6.42
C TRP A 31 -0.70 9.87 -5.24
N ILE A 32 -1.89 10.43 -5.44
CA ILE A 32 -2.69 11.08 -4.39
C ILE A 32 -3.06 10.05 -3.32
N ALA A 33 -3.50 8.85 -3.71
CA ALA A 33 -3.84 7.78 -2.79
C ALA A 33 -2.63 7.38 -1.92
N ASN A 34 -1.45 7.25 -2.53
CA ASN A 34 -0.20 6.97 -1.80
C ASN A 34 0.14 8.07 -0.78
N TRP A 35 0.04 9.34 -1.20
CA TRP A 35 0.32 10.48 -0.35
C TRP A 35 -0.67 10.56 0.82
N LEU A 36 -1.97 10.43 0.54
CA LEU A 36 -3.04 10.49 1.52
C LEU A 36 -2.94 9.34 2.53
N THR A 37 -2.73 8.11 2.02
CA THR A 37 -2.62 6.91 2.86
C THR A 37 -1.43 7.02 3.82
N LYS A 38 -0.27 7.46 3.33
CA LYS A 38 0.90 7.69 4.21
C LYS A 38 0.61 8.75 5.26
N ARG A 39 -0.06 9.83 4.89
CA ARG A 39 -0.39 10.92 5.83
C ARG A 39 -1.38 10.47 6.90
N VAL A 40 -2.44 9.76 6.51
CA VAL A 40 -3.48 9.26 7.42
C VAL A 40 -2.92 8.17 8.34
N LEU A 41 -2.18 7.21 7.80
CA LEU A 41 -1.58 6.12 8.57
C LEU A 41 -0.55 6.62 9.58
N VAL A 42 0.33 7.54 9.19
CA VAL A 42 1.31 8.13 10.12
C VAL A 42 0.60 8.92 11.24
N HIS A 43 -0.48 9.64 10.90
CA HIS A 43 -1.26 10.38 11.90
C HIS A 43 -2.00 9.44 12.86
N GLY A 44 -2.66 8.41 12.32
CA GLY A 44 -3.34 7.37 13.10
C GLY A 44 -2.39 6.60 14.00
N LEU A 45 -1.21 6.21 13.48
CA LEU A 45 -0.20 5.52 14.27
C LEU A 45 0.33 6.38 15.43
N ARG A 46 0.59 7.66 15.20
CA ARG A 46 0.98 8.59 16.27
C ARG A 46 -0.09 8.72 17.34
N GLN A 47 -1.36 8.69 16.95
CA GLN A 47 -2.48 8.78 17.88
C GLN A 47 -2.59 7.50 18.73
N VAL A 48 -2.47 6.31 18.11
CA VAL A 48 -2.47 5.03 18.80
C VAL A 48 -1.26 4.89 19.75
N LEU A 49 -0.07 5.30 19.31
CA LEU A 49 1.15 5.27 20.15
C LEU A 49 1.06 6.20 21.36
N ARG A 50 0.26 7.27 21.30
CA ARG A 50 0.00 8.14 22.47
C ARG A 50 -0.77 7.43 23.59
N TYR A 51 -1.59 6.43 23.26
CA TYR A 51 -2.38 5.65 24.21
C TYR A 51 -1.62 4.41 24.77
N VAL A 52 -0.46 4.06 24.20
CA VAL A 52 0.36 2.94 24.67
C VAL A 52 1.51 3.49 25.53
N PRO A 53 1.44 3.38 26.87
CA PRO A 53 2.43 3.98 27.76
C PRO A 53 3.86 3.45 27.57
N LEU A 54 4.00 2.24 27.00
CA LEU A 54 5.27 1.56 26.75
C LEU A 54 6.08 2.14 25.56
N ALA A 55 5.45 2.96 24.71
CA ALA A 55 6.11 3.56 23.54
C ALA A 55 6.87 4.86 23.90
N ARG A 56 6.78 5.32 25.14
CA ARG A 56 7.29 6.62 25.59
C ARG A 56 8.78 6.61 25.96
N GLU A 57 9.36 5.42 26.19
CA GLU A 57 10.70 5.33 26.79
C GLU A 57 11.86 5.13 25.80
N GLN A 58 11.58 4.82 24.52
CA GLN A 58 12.65 4.76 23.50
C GLN A 58 12.14 5.18 22.12
N PRO A 59 12.58 6.34 21.59
CA PRO A 59 12.22 6.83 20.25
C PRO A 59 12.94 6.09 19.10
N GLU A 60 13.78 5.11 19.37
CA GLU A 60 14.72 4.55 18.38
C GLU A 60 14.29 3.24 17.70
N GLU A 61 13.09 2.70 17.96
CA GLU A 61 12.65 1.47 17.26
C GLU A 61 11.71 1.77 16.08
N PRO A 62 12.24 1.77 14.83
CA PRO A 62 11.47 2.12 13.62
C PRO A 62 10.50 1.03 13.15
N ASN A 63 10.36 -0.10 13.90
CA ASN A 63 9.66 -1.29 13.42
C ASN A 63 8.15 -1.09 13.18
N GLY A 64 7.48 -0.25 13.98
CA GLY A 64 6.06 0.07 13.76
C GLY A 64 5.81 0.90 12.49
N PHE A 65 6.72 1.82 12.17
CA PHE A 65 6.66 2.61 10.93
C PHE A 65 6.87 1.74 9.68
N GLY A 66 7.68 0.68 9.76
CA GLY A 66 7.92 -0.23 8.65
C GLY A 66 6.66 -1.00 8.22
N VAL A 67 5.85 -1.48 9.16
CA VAL A 67 4.57 -2.15 8.86
C VAL A 67 3.60 -1.19 8.17
N VAL A 68 3.42 -0.01 8.76
CA VAL A 68 2.49 1.01 8.27
C VAL A 68 2.89 1.52 6.89
N SER A 69 4.17 1.77 6.65
CA SER A 69 4.66 2.22 5.35
C SER A 69 4.45 1.16 4.24
N ARG A 70 4.61 -0.12 4.58
CA ARG A 70 4.37 -1.23 3.63
C ARG A 70 2.89 -1.37 3.31
N LEU A 71 2.01 -1.35 4.31
CA LEU A 71 0.56 -1.39 4.11
C LEU A 71 0.07 -0.20 3.28
N ALA A 72 0.65 0.99 3.48
CA ALA A 72 0.32 2.18 2.71
C ALA A 72 0.56 2.00 1.20
N ASN A 73 1.54 1.20 0.80
CA ASN A 73 1.86 0.95 -0.60
C ASN A 73 0.86 0.01 -1.31
N ILE A 74 0.01 -0.72 -0.57
CA ILE A 74 -1.05 -1.57 -1.14
C ILE A 74 -2.13 -0.71 -1.80
N VAL A 75 -2.48 0.43 -1.19
CA VAL A 75 -3.57 1.28 -1.67
C VAL A 75 -3.35 1.81 -3.09
N PRO A 76 -2.20 2.41 -3.44
CA PRO A 76 -1.96 2.83 -4.83
C PRO A 76 -1.94 1.67 -5.83
N ALA A 77 -1.48 0.48 -5.43
CA ALA A 77 -1.52 -0.71 -6.29
C ALA A 77 -2.97 -1.15 -6.58
N LEU A 78 -3.87 -1.07 -5.61
CA LEU A 78 -5.29 -1.33 -5.81
C LEU A 78 -5.96 -0.27 -6.70
N VAL A 79 -5.57 1.00 -6.58
CA VAL A 79 -6.06 2.08 -7.46
C VAL A 79 -5.64 1.81 -8.91
N VAL A 80 -4.40 1.41 -9.15
CA VAL A 80 -3.92 1.04 -10.49
C VAL A 80 -4.68 -0.20 -10.99
N TRP A 81 -4.83 -1.23 -10.16
CA TRP A 81 -5.50 -2.48 -10.52
C TRP A 81 -6.96 -2.26 -10.98
N HIS A 82 -7.70 -1.38 -10.30
CA HIS A 82 -9.07 -1.05 -10.68
C HIS A 82 -9.10 -0.05 -11.85
N GLY A 83 -8.24 0.96 -11.82
CA GLY A 83 -8.23 2.06 -12.78
C GLY A 83 -7.81 1.63 -14.18
N ILE A 84 -6.90 0.65 -14.31
CA ILE A 84 -6.41 0.23 -15.62
C ILE A 84 -7.53 -0.36 -16.51
N ALA A 85 -8.54 -0.99 -15.92
CA ALA A 85 -9.68 -1.53 -16.65
C ALA A 85 -10.59 -0.45 -17.23
N ALA A 86 -10.54 0.77 -16.69
CA ALA A 86 -11.32 1.90 -17.15
C ALA A 86 -10.64 2.70 -18.29
N VAL A 87 -9.39 2.36 -18.65
CA VAL A 87 -8.63 3.07 -19.68
C VAL A 87 -9.09 2.62 -21.08
N PRO A 88 -9.71 3.51 -21.88
CA PRO A 88 -10.20 3.16 -23.21
C PRO A 88 -9.04 2.94 -24.18
N GLY A 89 -9.21 1.99 -25.11
CA GLY A 89 -8.25 1.75 -26.20
C GLY A 89 -6.97 0.99 -25.78
N LEU A 90 -6.87 0.50 -24.54
CA LEU A 90 -5.79 -0.39 -24.16
C LEU A 90 -6.05 -1.81 -24.67
N PRO A 91 -5.03 -2.51 -25.21
CA PRO A 91 -5.12 -3.92 -25.52
C PRO A 91 -5.44 -4.74 -24.28
N GLU A 92 -6.32 -5.72 -24.40
CA GLU A 92 -6.70 -6.59 -23.27
C GLU A 92 -5.50 -7.26 -22.61
N ALA A 93 -4.52 -7.68 -23.42
CA ALA A 93 -3.27 -8.24 -22.92
C ALA A 93 -2.51 -7.27 -21.99
N ALA A 94 -2.48 -5.97 -22.29
CA ALA A 94 -1.83 -4.98 -21.44
C ALA A 94 -2.58 -4.81 -20.11
N VAL A 95 -3.91 -4.80 -20.14
CA VAL A 95 -4.74 -4.73 -18.92
C VAL A 95 -4.47 -5.94 -18.03
N VAL A 96 -4.43 -7.15 -18.59
CA VAL A 96 -4.16 -8.40 -17.86
C VAL A 96 -2.76 -8.36 -17.22
N VAL A 97 -1.74 -7.94 -17.98
CA VAL A 97 -0.37 -7.84 -17.45
C VAL A 97 -0.29 -6.87 -16.27
N VAL A 98 -0.85 -5.65 -16.40
CA VAL A 98 -0.82 -4.66 -15.33
C VAL A 98 -1.58 -5.17 -14.09
N ARG A 99 -2.72 -5.82 -14.26
CA ARG A 99 -3.48 -6.41 -13.15
C ARG A 99 -2.70 -7.51 -12.45
N ASN A 100 -2.05 -8.40 -13.19
CA ASN A 100 -1.24 -9.48 -12.62
C ASN A 100 -0.04 -8.92 -11.85
N VAL A 101 0.67 -7.95 -12.42
CA VAL A 101 1.79 -7.28 -11.73
C VAL A 101 1.31 -6.57 -10.47
N SER A 102 0.20 -5.85 -10.52
CA SER A 102 -0.38 -5.18 -9.34
C SER A 102 -0.79 -6.20 -8.27
N THR A 103 -1.38 -7.33 -8.66
CA THR A 103 -1.75 -8.41 -7.74
C THR A 103 -0.51 -9.03 -7.09
N ALA A 104 0.52 -9.35 -7.86
CA ALA A 104 1.78 -9.86 -7.33
C ALA A 104 2.42 -8.87 -6.36
N PHE A 105 2.43 -7.59 -6.70
CA PHE A 105 2.93 -6.53 -5.83
C PHE A 105 2.16 -6.44 -4.49
N VAL A 106 0.82 -6.55 -4.53
CA VAL A 106 -0.03 -6.55 -3.32
C VAL A 106 0.31 -7.75 -2.44
N ILE A 107 0.43 -8.95 -3.02
CA ILE A 107 0.75 -10.18 -2.29
C ILE A 107 2.12 -10.06 -1.60
N VAL A 108 3.15 -9.67 -2.34
CA VAL A 108 4.51 -9.51 -1.79
C VAL A 108 4.52 -8.44 -0.69
N THR A 109 3.84 -7.31 -0.92
CA THR A 109 3.78 -6.22 0.07
C THR A 109 3.04 -6.65 1.33
N ALA A 110 1.96 -7.44 1.21
CA ALA A 110 1.23 -7.99 2.34
C ALA A 110 2.10 -8.98 3.14
N ALA A 111 2.83 -9.87 2.47
CA ALA A 111 3.76 -10.79 3.12
C ALA A 111 4.87 -10.06 3.89
N LEU A 112 5.45 -9.01 3.28
CA LEU A 112 6.45 -8.18 3.93
C LEU A 112 5.88 -7.38 5.13
N ALA A 113 4.63 -6.91 5.03
CA ALA A 113 3.96 -6.23 6.13
C ALA A 113 3.69 -7.19 7.30
N LEU A 114 3.25 -8.41 7.00
CA LEU A 114 3.02 -9.46 8.00
C LEU A 114 4.33 -9.87 8.69
N SER A 115 5.42 -10.05 7.93
CA SER A 115 6.75 -10.32 8.48
C SER A 115 7.23 -9.20 9.44
N ALA A 116 7.01 -7.93 9.05
CA ALA A 116 7.34 -6.80 9.91
C ALA A 116 6.45 -6.74 11.17
N PHE A 117 5.16 -7.07 11.03
CA PHE A 117 4.23 -7.18 12.16
C PHE A 117 4.65 -8.26 13.16
N LEU A 118 5.03 -9.45 12.69
CA LEU A 118 5.55 -10.53 13.53
C LEU A 118 6.83 -10.11 14.28
N SER A 119 7.70 -9.33 13.61
CA SER A 119 8.90 -8.79 14.26
C SER A 119 8.55 -7.80 15.36
N LEU A 120 7.55 -6.94 15.14
CA LEU A 120 7.04 -6.00 16.14
C LEU A 120 6.44 -6.73 17.34
N VAL A 121 5.60 -7.75 17.11
CA VAL A 121 5.00 -8.58 18.16
C VAL A 121 6.08 -9.27 18.98
N ASN A 122 7.10 -9.81 18.32
CA ASN A 122 8.23 -10.45 19.01
C ASN A 122 9.01 -9.44 19.89
N ALA A 123 9.26 -8.22 19.40
CA ALA A 123 9.92 -7.17 20.16
C ALA A 123 9.11 -6.74 21.40
N LEU A 124 7.79 -6.59 21.23
CA LEU A 124 6.88 -6.27 22.33
C LEU A 124 6.80 -7.40 23.38
N TYR A 125 6.80 -8.66 22.91
CA TYR A 125 6.77 -9.81 23.80
C TYR A 125 8.06 -9.94 24.63
N GLN A 126 9.22 -9.68 24.04
CA GLN A 126 10.52 -9.76 24.73
C GLN A 126 10.68 -8.72 25.87
N ARG A 127 9.89 -7.64 25.84
CA ARG A 127 9.87 -6.60 26.89
C ARG A 127 9.07 -7.00 28.13
N ARG A 128 8.33 -8.13 28.11
CA ARG A 128 7.60 -8.62 29.28
C ARG A 128 8.55 -9.36 30.23
N PRO A 129 8.47 -9.11 31.55
CA PRO A 129 9.33 -9.78 32.54
C PRO A 129 9.17 -11.32 32.55
N ASP A 130 8.03 -11.82 32.05
CA ASP A 130 7.75 -13.27 31.95
C ASP A 130 8.25 -13.92 30.65
N ALA A 131 8.84 -13.16 29.72
CA ALA A 131 9.31 -13.67 28.44
C ALA A 131 10.41 -14.75 28.56
N ALA A 132 11.19 -14.71 29.65
CA ALA A 132 12.24 -15.68 29.90
C ALA A 132 11.70 -17.10 30.23
N ARG A 133 10.46 -17.21 30.69
CA ARG A 133 9.84 -18.49 31.11
C ARG A 133 9.12 -19.23 29.98
N ARG A 134 8.80 -18.55 28.85
CA ARG A 134 8.10 -19.16 27.70
C ARG A 134 8.71 -18.67 26.40
N PRO A 135 9.71 -19.33 25.81
CA PRO A 135 10.34 -18.91 24.57
C PRO A 135 9.41 -19.12 23.37
N ILE A 136 8.70 -18.06 22.96
CA ILE A 136 7.85 -18.06 21.73
C ILE A 136 8.71 -17.85 20.49
N LYS A 137 10.01 -17.55 20.63
CA LYS A 137 10.94 -17.28 19.51
C LYS A 137 10.90 -18.35 18.42
N GLY A 138 10.83 -19.65 18.81
CA GLY A 138 10.81 -20.76 17.85
C GLY A 138 9.58 -20.74 16.93
N TYR A 139 8.40 -20.50 17.49
CA TYR A 139 7.16 -20.49 16.71
C TYR A 139 7.08 -19.29 15.75
N LEU A 140 7.50 -18.11 16.19
CA LEU A 140 7.54 -16.92 15.34
C LEU A 140 8.57 -17.05 14.19
N GLN A 141 9.68 -17.73 14.44
CA GLN A 141 10.72 -17.98 13.44
C GLN A 141 10.24 -18.95 12.36
N VAL A 142 9.52 -20.01 12.74
CA VAL A 142 8.92 -20.97 11.80
C VAL A 142 7.88 -20.26 10.91
N VAL A 143 6.98 -19.47 11.49
CA VAL A 143 5.98 -18.70 10.71
C VAL A 143 6.65 -17.73 9.75
N LYS A 144 7.75 -17.09 10.15
CA LYS A 144 8.49 -16.14 9.31
C LYS A 144 9.23 -16.82 8.16
N ILE A 145 9.64 -18.08 8.31
CA ILE A 145 10.30 -18.88 7.24
C ILE A 145 9.25 -19.41 6.26
N ALA A 146 8.03 -19.72 6.74
CA ALA A 146 6.93 -20.23 5.90
C ALA A 146 6.22 -19.15 5.06
N LEU A 147 6.48 -17.89 5.29
CA LEU A 147 5.92 -16.70 4.59
C LEU A 147 6.82 -16.26 3.44
#